data_74bc6646c90b62fc13ac0a7c1a564269
#
_entry.id   74bc6646c90b62fc13ac0a7c1a564269
#
_cell.length_a   1.000
_cell.length_b   1.000
_cell.length_c   1.000
_cell.angle_alpha   90.00
_cell.angle_beta   90.00
_cell.angle_gamma   90.00
#
_symmetry.space_group_name_H-M   'P 1'
#
loop_
_entity.id
_entity.type
_entity.pdbx_description
1 polymer ?
#
loop_
_entity_poly.entity_id
_entity_poly.type
_entity_poly.pdbx_seq_one_letter_code
_entity_poly.pdbx_strand_id
1 'polypeptide(L)'
;MTSGTRLALSGLLSLLCTGVVDGQEWARFRGPNGQGISDAKSIPVTWTEKDFNWKTRLPGGGHSSPVVWADQVFVTSETPQPSGGILLALDVHTGKVSWQKQYDLTAYRPHSDNSYAAATPAVDADGVYLLWQTAQETIAAALDHQGREIWRRDLPGVHSQFGPGTSPIVVGDVVVFTHEQEGEEKYRSDWIALDRRTGQTRWTVERKNSETSCSTPCVYRPKDGKPQLIFTSETDGITGVNPNTGSVMWELRSVLPARVVGSPVLAGDVAISACGKGSTGNQLVAVRIPPNGDKQPQIIYAQTGRLIPYVPTPLAKDGLLYVFHDQGEVRCLRVQTGEVLWSRKPAGRFYGSPVWANGLLYCIDRLGDVVVLRAGTTYELLAVNSLGEKSHATPAIAGEAMYLRTYSHLISIGGKKN
;
A
#
# COMPACT_ATOMS: atom_id res chain seq x y z
N MET A 1 74.25 34.59 4.98
CA MET A 1 73.77 33.18 4.90
C MET A 1 72.78 33.01 6.03
N THR A 2 71.49 33.17 5.76
CA THR A 2 70.43 33.01 6.75
C THR A 2 69.41 32.01 6.18
N SER A 3 69.38 30.84 6.81
CA SER A 3 68.48 29.73 6.53
C SER A 3 67.10 30.06 7.14
N GLY A 4 66.05 30.12 6.29
CA GLY A 4 64.68 30.31 6.70
C GLY A 4 63.94 28.97 6.68
N THR A 5 63.58 28.51 7.88
CA THR A 5 62.76 27.30 8.07
C THR A 5 61.27 27.64 7.87
N ARG A 6 60.62 27.03 6.91
CA ARG A 6 59.17 27.10 6.71
C ARG A 6 58.47 25.99 7.53
N LEU A 7 57.66 26.37 8.50
CA LEU A 7 56.72 25.46 9.14
C LEU A 7 55.51 25.25 8.22
N ALA A 8 55.22 24.00 7.89
CA ALA A 8 53.99 23.59 7.24
C ALA A 8 52.95 23.25 8.33
N LEU A 9 51.89 23.98 8.37
CA LEU A 9 50.73 23.72 9.24
C LEU A 9 49.77 22.77 8.46
N SER A 10 49.76 21.48 8.82
CA SER A 10 48.81 20.49 8.31
C SER A 10 47.52 20.60 9.13
N GLY A 11 46.51 21.24 8.57
CA GLY A 11 45.18 21.22 9.14
C GLY A 11 44.46 19.89 8.87
N LEU A 12 44.24 19.09 9.90
CA LEU A 12 43.36 17.93 9.85
C LEU A 12 41.88 18.41 9.78
N LEU A 13 41.25 18.29 8.61
CA LEU A 13 39.83 18.49 8.46
C LEU A 13 39.13 17.19 8.87
N SER A 14 38.62 17.13 10.12
CA SER A 14 37.77 16.04 10.59
C SER A 14 36.40 16.14 9.91
N LEU A 15 36.16 15.31 8.87
CA LEU A 15 34.82 15.09 8.39
C LEU A 15 34.02 14.34 9.48
N LEU A 16 33.18 15.05 10.18
CA LEU A 16 32.09 14.46 10.96
C LEU A 16 31.08 13.87 9.98
N CYS A 17 31.22 12.59 9.64
CA CYS A 17 30.11 11.81 9.09
C CYS A 17 29.08 11.67 10.20
N THR A 18 28.09 12.54 10.22
CA THR A 18 26.83 12.28 10.92
C THR A 18 26.16 11.15 10.15
N GLY A 19 26.31 9.93 10.65
CA GLY A 19 25.54 8.80 10.17
C GLY A 19 24.06 9.11 10.41
N VAL A 20 23.38 9.47 9.36
CA VAL A 20 21.91 9.42 9.33
C VAL A 20 21.56 7.96 9.51
N VAL A 21 20.97 7.61 10.65
CA VAL A 21 20.32 6.31 10.80
C VAL A 21 19.08 6.40 9.91
N ASP A 22 19.20 5.96 8.66
CA ASP A 22 18.07 5.82 7.77
C ASP A 22 17.11 4.81 8.40
N GLY A 23 16.09 5.30 9.09
CA GLY A 23 14.95 4.49 9.47
C GLY A 23 14.29 3.95 8.21
N GLN A 24 13.72 2.76 8.27
CA GLN A 24 13.00 2.19 7.13
C GLN A 24 11.84 3.11 6.73
N GLU A 25 11.82 3.52 5.47
CA GLU A 25 10.75 4.31 4.87
C GLU A 25 9.49 3.45 4.62
N TRP A 26 8.32 4.08 4.70
CA TRP A 26 7.03 3.45 4.36
C TRP A 26 6.40 4.16 3.17
N ALA A 27 7.07 4.06 2.03
CA ALA A 27 6.96 4.96 0.88
C ALA A 27 5.72 4.77 0.00
N ARG A 28 4.83 3.82 0.29
CA ARG A 28 3.63 3.51 -0.50
C ARG A 28 2.64 2.68 0.31
N PHE A 29 1.46 2.41 -0.27
CA PHE A 29 0.50 1.48 0.31
C PHE A 29 1.17 0.17 0.72
N ARG A 30 1.06 -0.20 2.01
CA ARG A 30 1.68 -1.36 2.65
C ARG A 30 3.21 -1.37 2.62
N GLY A 31 3.85 -0.19 2.59
CA GLY A 31 5.29 -0.02 2.75
C GLY A 31 6.14 -0.67 1.67
N PRO A 32 7.36 -1.14 2.00
CA PRO A 32 8.30 -1.66 1.00
C PRO A 32 7.68 -2.72 0.11
N ASN A 33 7.63 -2.43 -1.18
CA ASN A 33 7.05 -3.26 -2.24
C ASN A 33 5.60 -3.75 -1.96
N GLY A 34 4.84 -3.07 -1.10
CA GLY A 34 3.47 -3.44 -0.76
C GLY A 34 3.32 -4.72 0.07
N GLN A 35 4.41 -5.18 0.71
CA GLN A 35 4.40 -6.46 1.44
C GLN A 35 3.86 -6.34 2.87
N GLY A 36 3.76 -5.14 3.42
CA GLY A 36 3.30 -4.93 4.80
C GLY A 36 4.32 -5.36 5.86
N ILE A 37 5.61 -5.36 5.52
CA ILE A 37 6.69 -5.84 6.41
C ILE A 37 7.58 -4.67 6.79
N SER A 38 7.81 -4.50 8.09
CA SER A 38 8.75 -3.54 8.67
C SER A 38 9.89 -4.26 9.38
N ASP A 39 11.06 -3.64 9.43
CA ASP A 39 12.22 -4.09 10.20
C ASP A 39 12.25 -3.51 11.63
N ALA A 40 11.27 -2.69 12.02
CA ALA A 40 11.10 -2.14 13.35
C ALA A 40 11.12 -3.24 14.44
N LYS A 41 11.77 -2.94 15.59
CA LYS A 41 11.99 -3.91 16.67
C LYS A 41 11.18 -3.63 17.93
N SER A 42 10.65 -2.41 18.08
CA SER A 42 10.08 -1.94 19.36
C SER A 42 8.64 -1.42 19.25
N ILE A 43 7.86 -1.91 18.27
CA ILE A 43 6.44 -1.55 18.18
C ILE A 43 5.68 -2.15 19.38
N PRO A 44 4.89 -1.35 20.11
CA PRO A 44 4.21 -1.82 21.30
C PRO A 44 3.14 -2.87 21.00
N VAL A 45 2.91 -3.78 21.94
CA VAL A 45 1.85 -4.80 21.87
C VAL A 45 0.54 -4.26 22.44
N THR A 46 0.62 -3.55 23.55
CA THR A 46 -0.53 -2.96 24.25
C THR A 46 -0.32 -1.46 24.41
N TRP A 47 -1.41 -0.70 24.28
CA TRP A 47 -1.40 0.75 24.51
C TRP A 47 -2.78 1.27 24.85
N THR A 48 -2.79 2.49 25.37
CA THR A 48 -3.95 3.33 25.59
C THR A 48 -3.74 4.69 24.90
N GLU A 49 -4.69 5.60 24.93
CA GLU A 49 -4.51 6.95 24.38
C GLU A 49 -3.35 7.74 25.07
N LYS A 50 -2.95 7.36 26.29
CA LYS A 50 -1.82 7.99 27.01
C LYS A 50 -0.46 7.65 26.41
N ASP A 51 -0.41 6.57 25.63
CA ASP A 51 0.81 6.09 24.99
C ASP A 51 0.98 6.64 23.57
N PHE A 52 0.00 7.40 23.06
CA PHE A 52 0.11 8.06 21.77
C PHE A 52 1.22 9.14 21.84
N ASN A 53 2.11 9.14 20.83
CA ASN A 53 3.03 10.24 20.63
C ASN A 53 2.24 11.52 20.33
N TRP A 54 1.24 11.37 19.45
CA TRP A 54 0.29 12.39 19.07
C TRP A 54 -0.96 11.77 18.41
N LYS A 55 -2.06 12.53 18.42
CA LYS A 55 -3.33 12.23 17.74
C LYS A 55 -3.81 13.50 17.06
N THR A 56 -3.80 13.52 15.74
CA THR A 56 -4.12 14.71 14.95
C THR A 56 -5.43 14.51 14.22
N ARG A 57 -6.36 15.46 14.39
CA ARG A 57 -7.60 15.47 13.62
C ARG A 57 -7.34 15.94 12.20
N LEU A 58 -7.83 15.16 11.22
CA LEU A 58 -7.78 15.49 9.81
C LEU A 58 -8.96 16.40 9.42
N PRO A 59 -8.84 17.22 8.36
CA PRO A 59 -9.90 18.16 7.96
C PRO A 59 -11.24 17.49 7.57
N GLY A 60 -11.17 16.27 7.06
CA GLY A 60 -12.33 15.46 6.68
C GLY A 60 -12.10 13.99 7.01
N GLY A 61 -12.82 13.11 6.34
CA GLY A 61 -12.70 11.67 6.48
C GLY A 61 -11.86 11.03 5.39
N GLY A 62 -11.71 9.71 5.47
CA GLY A 62 -11.12 8.92 4.38
C GLY A 62 -10.51 7.60 4.84
N HIS A 63 -10.07 6.82 3.85
CA HIS A 63 -9.61 5.44 4.04
C HIS A 63 -8.16 5.19 3.56
N SER A 64 -7.49 6.21 2.98
CA SER A 64 -6.09 6.04 2.58
C SER A 64 -5.21 5.66 3.76
N SER A 65 -4.21 4.83 3.52
CA SER A 65 -3.20 4.50 4.54
C SER A 65 -2.15 5.61 4.62
N PRO A 66 -1.52 5.84 5.78
CA PRO A 66 -0.40 6.77 5.87
C PRO A 66 0.82 6.21 5.12
N VAL A 67 1.63 7.12 4.56
CA VAL A 67 2.97 6.83 4.04
C VAL A 67 3.98 7.76 4.71
N VAL A 68 5.22 7.30 4.85
CA VAL A 68 6.25 8.00 5.60
C VAL A 68 7.52 8.11 4.77
N TRP A 69 8.06 9.32 4.72
CA TRP A 69 9.35 9.61 4.11
C TRP A 69 10.09 10.66 4.92
N ALA A 70 11.32 10.35 5.35
CA ALA A 70 12.08 11.20 6.26
C ALA A 70 11.21 11.65 7.46
N ASP A 71 11.13 12.93 7.72
CA ASP A 71 10.40 13.51 8.85
C ASP A 71 8.92 13.85 8.53
N GLN A 72 8.34 13.30 7.46
CA GLN A 72 6.97 13.59 7.05
C GLN A 72 6.10 12.34 6.91
N VAL A 73 4.86 12.45 7.40
CA VAL A 73 3.78 11.49 7.14
C VAL A 73 2.80 12.12 6.15
N PHE A 74 2.50 11.42 5.07
CA PHE A 74 1.53 11.87 4.07
C PHE A 74 0.27 11.05 4.15
N VAL A 75 -0.89 11.72 4.03
CA VAL A 75 -2.20 11.09 4.03
C VAL A 75 -3.18 11.92 3.20
N THR A 76 -4.11 11.26 2.52
CA THR A 76 -5.19 11.97 1.83
C THR A 76 -6.43 12.06 2.72
N SER A 77 -7.25 13.09 2.57
CA SER A 77 -8.52 13.29 3.25
C SER A 77 -9.54 13.90 2.30
N GLU A 78 -10.82 13.69 2.55
CA GLU A 78 -11.89 14.41 1.82
C GLU A 78 -12.03 15.83 2.36
N THR A 79 -12.56 16.73 1.52
CA THR A 79 -13.06 18.01 2.04
C THR A 79 -14.45 17.82 2.67
N PRO A 80 -14.80 18.60 3.70
CA PRO A 80 -16.12 18.50 4.31
C PRO A 80 -17.26 18.84 3.33
N GLN A 81 -17.09 19.84 2.50
CA GLN A 81 -18.00 20.33 1.44
C GLN A 81 -17.35 21.52 0.68
N PRO A 82 -17.58 21.73 -0.62
CA PRO A 82 -18.10 20.78 -1.60
C PRO A 82 -17.12 19.64 -1.85
N SER A 83 -17.43 18.69 -2.71
CA SER A 83 -16.60 17.53 -3.03
C SER A 83 -15.16 17.90 -3.38
N GLY A 84 -14.19 17.24 -2.75
CA GLY A 84 -12.79 17.47 -3.01
C GLY A 84 -11.89 16.55 -2.19
N GLY A 85 -10.61 16.60 -2.53
CA GLY A 85 -9.55 15.86 -1.85
C GLY A 85 -8.50 16.78 -1.27
N ILE A 86 -7.90 16.39 -0.17
CA ILE A 86 -6.80 17.10 0.46
C ILE A 86 -5.65 16.10 0.63
N LEU A 87 -4.46 16.44 0.12
CA LEU A 87 -3.22 15.80 0.53
C LEU A 87 -2.63 16.59 1.69
N LEU A 88 -2.28 15.90 2.78
CA LEU A 88 -1.65 16.49 3.95
C LEU A 88 -0.26 15.90 4.14
N ALA A 89 0.68 16.74 4.53
CA ALA A 89 1.95 16.33 5.12
C ALA A 89 1.98 16.75 6.59
N LEU A 90 2.31 15.80 7.46
CA LEU A 90 2.43 16.04 8.90
C LEU A 90 3.87 15.71 9.33
N ASP A 91 4.35 16.43 10.30
CA ASP A 91 5.63 16.14 10.95
C ASP A 91 5.53 14.83 11.76
N VAL A 92 6.47 13.90 11.57
CA VAL A 92 6.43 12.56 12.20
C VAL A 92 6.53 12.61 13.72
N HIS A 93 7.18 13.63 14.28
CA HIS A 93 7.44 13.72 15.72
C HIS A 93 6.31 14.40 16.49
N THR A 94 5.68 15.38 15.87
CA THR A 94 4.68 16.24 16.54
C THR A 94 3.26 16.05 16.04
N GLY A 95 3.07 15.42 14.88
CA GLY A 95 1.78 15.29 14.23
C GLY A 95 1.20 16.61 13.70
N LYS A 96 1.96 17.72 13.73
CA LYS A 96 1.51 19.01 13.20
C LYS A 96 1.47 18.95 11.68
N VAL A 97 0.41 19.50 11.08
CA VAL A 97 0.30 19.66 9.62
C VAL A 97 1.37 20.69 9.20
N SER A 98 2.33 20.24 8.40
CA SER A 98 3.38 21.09 7.83
C SER A 98 2.84 21.86 6.62
N TRP A 99 2.07 21.19 5.78
CA TRP A 99 1.36 21.78 4.66
C TRP A 99 0.18 20.88 4.22
N GLN A 100 -0.71 21.46 3.43
CA GLN A 100 -1.79 20.74 2.76
C GLN A 100 -2.05 21.30 1.37
N LYS A 101 -2.47 20.41 0.45
CA LYS A 101 -2.88 20.79 -0.92
C LYS A 101 -4.28 20.26 -1.19
N GLN A 102 -5.18 21.16 -1.53
CA GLN A 102 -6.56 20.83 -1.87
C GLN A 102 -6.71 20.66 -3.39
N TYR A 103 -7.58 19.73 -3.77
CA TYR A 103 -8.05 19.45 -5.12
C TYR A 103 -9.57 19.52 -5.13
N ASP A 104 -10.11 20.33 -6.05
CA ASP A 104 -11.54 20.32 -6.32
C ASP A 104 -11.84 19.12 -7.22
N LEU A 105 -12.80 18.31 -6.82
CA LEU A 105 -13.21 17.10 -7.53
C LEU A 105 -14.68 17.19 -7.92
N THR A 106 -15.01 16.60 -9.07
CA THR A 106 -16.40 16.50 -9.49
C THR A 106 -17.19 15.64 -8.50
N ALA A 107 -18.31 16.18 -8.04
CA ALA A 107 -19.13 15.51 -7.05
C ALA A 107 -19.71 14.20 -7.59
N TYR A 108 -19.53 13.12 -6.85
CA TYR A 108 -20.21 11.85 -7.04
C TYR A 108 -20.53 11.24 -5.68
N ARG A 109 -21.41 10.26 -5.65
CA ARG A 109 -21.74 9.54 -4.42
C ARG A 109 -20.91 8.26 -4.34
N PRO A 110 -19.85 8.21 -3.52
CA PRO A 110 -19.10 6.97 -3.31
C PRO A 110 -19.96 5.93 -2.62
N HIS A 111 -19.60 4.66 -2.75
CA HIS A 111 -20.19 3.58 -1.95
C HIS A 111 -20.00 3.88 -0.45
N SER A 112 -20.94 3.41 0.39
CA SER A 112 -20.92 3.68 1.85
C SER A 112 -19.65 3.23 2.58
N ASP A 113 -18.94 2.25 2.03
CA ASP A 113 -17.67 1.73 2.55
C ASP A 113 -16.44 2.32 1.84
N ASN A 114 -16.63 3.28 0.92
CA ASN A 114 -15.55 3.97 0.20
C ASN A 114 -15.56 5.48 0.54
N SER A 115 -14.58 6.22 0.00
CA SER A 115 -14.44 7.66 0.14
C SER A 115 -13.70 8.25 -1.05
N TYR A 116 -13.74 9.58 -1.24
CA TYR A 116 -12.86 10.26 -2.20
C TYR A 116 -11.36 10.03 -1.89
N ALA A 117 -11.03 9.88 -0.61
CA ALA A 117 -9.68 9.68 -0.11
C ALA A 117 -9.40 8.19 0.17
N ALA A 118 -9.66 7.30 -0.78
CA ALA A 118 -9.35 5.87 -0.69
C ALA A 118 -7.93 5.54 -1.15
N ALA A 119 -7.44 6.19 -2.20
CA ALA A 119 -6.09 5.98 -2.73
C ALA A 119 -5.02 6.46 -1.74
N THR A 120 -4.03 5.62 -1.49
CA THR A 120 -2.86 5.95 -0.68
C THR A 120 -1.78 6.57 -1.57
N PRO A 121 -1.18 7.71 -1.23
CA PRO A 121 -0.10 8.29 -2.03
C PRO A 121 1.14 7.40 -2.05
N ALA A 122 2.02 7.61 -3.02
CA ALA A 122 3.38 7.08 -3.01
C ALA A 122 4.37 8.24 -2.85
N VAL A 123 5.54 7.97 -2.28
CA VAL A 123 6.56 8.98 -2.02
C VAL A 123 7.94 8.41 -2.30
N ASP A 124 8.85 9.24 -2.78
CA ASP A 124 10.28 8.95 -2.91
C ASP A 124 11.12 10.21 -2.63
N ALA A 125 12.41 10.16 -2.90
CA ALA A 125 13.30 11.30 -2.68
C ALA A 125 12.97 12.53 -3.56
N ASP A 126 12.30 12.34 -4.70
CA ASP A 126 11.98 13.43 -5.64
C ASP A 126 10.60 14.05 -5.37
N GLY A 127 9.67 13.33 -4.70
CA GLY A 127 8.35 13.89 -4.41
C GLY A 127 7.28 12.92 -3.95
N VAL A 128 6.05 13.44 -3.91
CA VAL A 128 4.84 12.73 -3.49
C VAL A 128 3.91 12.60 -4.69
N TYR A 129 3.46 11.38 -4.96
CA TYR A 129 2.62 11.03 -6.11
C TYR A 129 1.24 10.58 -5.62
N LEU A 130 0.19 11.13 -6.21
CA LEU A 130 -1.17 10.86 -5.78
C LEU A 130 -2.11 10.61 -6.96
N LEU A 131 -3.23 9.96 -6.64
CA LEU A 131 -4.37 9.77 -7.54
C LEU A 131 -5.65 10.22 -6.84
N TRP A 132 -6.43 11.03 -7.54
CA TRP A 132 -7.84 11.26 -7.25
C TRP A 132 -8.65 10.69 -8.42
N GLN A 133 -9.59 9.83 -8.11
CA GLN A 133 -10.43 9.19 -9.14
C GLN A 133 -11.89 9.36 -8.76
N THR A 134 -12.68 9.86 -9.69
CA THR A 134 -14.13 9.95 -9.61
C THR A 134 -14.75 9.31 -10.85
N ALA A 135 -16.07 9.26 -10.92
CA ALA A 135 -16.76 8.77 -12.11
C ALA A 135 -16.54 9.66 -13.35
N GLN A 136 -16.13 10.91 -13.17
CA GLN A 136 -16.00 11.91 -14.23
C GLN A 136 -14.56 12.24 -14.60
N GLU A 137 -13.63 12.10 -13.64
CA GLU A 137 -12.24 12.50 -13.84
C GLU A 137 -11.27 11.64 -13.01
N THR A 138 -10.05 11.55 -13.50
CA THR A 138 -8.90 11.05 -12.76
C THR A 138 -7.81 12.12 -12.79
N ILE A 139 -7.33 12.52 -11.61
CA ILE A 139 -6.19 13.42 -11.45
C ILE A 139 -5.01 12.61 -10.96
N ALA A 140 -3.96 12.53 -11.76
CA ALA A 140 -2.65 12.06 -11.31
C ALA A 140 -1.74 13.27 -11.11
N ALA A 141 -1.07 13.40 -9.97
CA ALA A 141 -0.21 14.55 -9.72
C ALA A 141 1.05 14.14 -8.94
N ALA A 142 2.12 14.92 -9.14
CA ALA A 142 3.31 14.89 -8.33
C ALA A 142 3.54 16.26 -7.69
N LEU A 143 3.92 16.23 -6.41
CA LEU A 143 4.32 17.40 -5.64
C LEU A 143 5.72 17.19 -5.08
N ASP A 144 6.44 18.26 -4.84
CA ASP A 144 7.65 18.18 -4.01
C ASP A 144 7.30 18.01 -2.52
N HIS A 145 8.31 17.78 -1.69
CA HIS A 145 8.13 17.60 -0.25
C HIS A 145 7.66 18.87 0.48
N GLN A 146 7.59 20.01 -0.19
CA GLN A 146 7.04 21.28 0.30
C GLN A 146 5.60 21.52 -0.18
N GLY A 147 4.99 20.57 -0.91
CA GLY A 147 3.61 20.65 -1.38
C GLY A 147 3.42 21.47 -2.65
N ARG A 148 4.51 21.86 -3.35
CA ARG A 148 4.43 22.54 -4.66
C ARG A 148 4.24 21.50 -5.75
N GLU A 149 3.22 21.72 -6.61
CA GLU A 149 2.92 20.82 -7.71
C GLU A 149 4.03 20.87 -8.76
N ILE A 150 4.59 19.69 -9.07
CA ILE A 150 5.60 19.51 -10.12
C ILE A 150 4.92 19.28 -11.46
N TRP A 151 3.94 18.38 -11.47
CA TRP A 151 3.09 18.15 -12.64
C TRP A 151 1.72 17.61 -12.22
N ARG A 152 0.74 17.81 -13.12
CA ARG A 152 -0.61 17.26 -13.02
C ARG A 152 -1.03 16.68 -14.37
N ARG A 153 -1.75 15.60 -14.34
CA ARG A 153 -2.40 14.96 -15.48
C ARG A 153 -3.86 14.73 -15.17
N ASP A 154 -4.70 15.30 -16.01
CA ASP A 154 -6.14 15.05 -16.01
C ASP A 154 -6.42 13.95 -17.04
N LEU A 155 -7.09 12.89 -16.59
CA LEU A 155 -7.48 11.72 -17.36
C LEU A 155 -9.00 11.51 -17.24
N PRO A 156 -9.62 10.72 -18.13
CA PRO A 156 -11.03 10.37 -18.00
C PRO A 156 -11.37 9.77 -16.62
N GLY A 157 -12.64 9.80 -16.22
CA GLY A 157 -13.12 9.21 -14.99
C GLY A 157 -13.09 7.68 -14.99
N VAL A 158 -13.30 7.10 -13.83
CA VAL A 158 -13.37 5.65 -13.63
C VAL A 158 -14.81 5.24 -13.35
N HIS A 159 -15.40 4.48 -14.27
CA HIS A 159 -16.72 3.89 -14.10
C HIS A 159 -16.61 2.70 -13.12
N SER A 160 -17.17 2.82 -11.93
CA SER A 160 -17.14 1.77 -10.91
C SER A 160 -18.33 1.87 -9.97
N GLN A 161 -18.97 0.73 -9.70
CA GLN A 161 -20.08 0.62 -8.76
C GLN A 161 -19.67 0.98 -7.31
N PHE A 162 -18.46 0.58 -6.92
CA PHE A 162 -17.95 0.79 -5.55
C PHE A 162 -17.03 2.00 -5.43
N GLY A 163 -16.70 2.62 -6.54
CA GLY A 163 -15.68 3.64 -6.63
C GLY A 163 -14.26 3.08 -6.72
N PRO A 164 -13.31 3.90 -7.18
CA PRO A 164 -11.91 3.52 -7.30
C PRO A 164 -11.23 3.38 -5.93
N GLY A 165 -10.14 2.62 -5.89
CA GLY A 165 -9.38 2.36 -4.66
C GLY A 165 -7.92 2.01 -4.91
N THR A 166 -7.46 2.04 -6.17
CA THR A 166 -6.06 1.78 -6.51
C THR A 166 -5.15 2.89 -6.01
N SER A 167 -3.92 2.52 -5.68
CA SER A 167 -2.87 3.46 -5.24
C SER A 167 -1.71 3.48 -6.25
N PRO A 168 -1.07 4.63 -6.47
CA PRO A 168 0.11 4.70 -7.32
C PRO A 168 1.31 4.03 -6.66
N ILE A 169 2.25 3.59 -7.49
CA ILE A 169 3.56 3.12 -7.04
C ILE A 169 4.67 3.77 -7.87
N VAL A 170 5.84 3.95 -7.26
CA VAL A 170 7.03 4.40 -7.96
C VAL A 170 7.93 3.21 -8.26
N VAL A 171 8.35 3.06 -9.52
CA VAL A 171 9.27 2.01 -9.96
C VAL A 171 10.28 2.58 -10.94
N GLY A 172 11.54 2.72 -10.52
CA GLY A 172 12.55 3.41 -11.32
C GLY A 172 12.11 4.83 -11.67
N ASP A 173 12.02 5.15 -12.96
CA ASP A 173 11.66 6.48 -13.43
C ASP A 173 10.17 6.68 -13.71
N VAL A 174 9.30 5.75 -13.30
CA VAL A 174 7.87 5.84 -13.57
C VAL A 174 7.00 5.75 -12.33
N VAL A 175 5.86 6.45 -12.39
CA VAL A 175 4.70 6.26 -11.51
C VAL A 175 3.71 5.37 -12.23
N VAL A 176 3.32 4.26 -11.60
CA VAL A 176 2.44 3.24 -12.21
C VAL A 176 1.15 3.14 -11.41
N PHE A 177 0.02 3.05 -12.10
CA PHE A 177 -1.30 2.84 -11.51
C PHE A 177 -2.25 2.16 -12.49
N THR A 178 -3.35 1.63 -11.96
CA THR A 178 -4.45 1.07 -12.76
C THR A 178 -5.54 2.13 -12.98
N HIS A 179 -6.07 2.16 -14.20
CA HIS A 179 -7.20 2.99 -14.61
C HIS A 179 -8.22 2.07 -15.27
N GLU A 180 -8.89 1.27 -14.44
CA GLU A 180 -9.78 0.20 -14.90
C GLU A 180 -11.24 0.61 -14.77
N GLN A 181 -12.02 0.25 -15.78
CA GLN A 181 -13.43 0.56 -15.90
C GLN A 181 -14.27 -0.68 -15.55
N GLU A 182 -15.48 -0.44 -15.08
CA GLU A 182 -16.49 -1.47 -14.87
C GLU A 182 -17.61 -1.33 -15.91
N GLY A 183 -18.12 -2.45 -16.41
CA GLY A 183 -19.29 -2.49 -17.28
C GLY A 183 -18.95 -2.71 -18.76
N GLU A 184 -19.47 -1.86 -19.65
CA GLU A 184 -19.49 -2.11 -21.08
C GLU A 184 -18.11 -1.96 -21.74
N GLU A 185 -17.86 -2.73 -22.82
CA GLU A 185 -16.62 -2.66 -23.63
C GLU A 185 -16.26 -1.28 -24.19
N LYS A 186 -17.22 -0.35 -24.19
CA LYS A 186 -16.97 1.05 -24.62
C LYS A 186 -16.06 1.82 -23.67
N TYR A 187 -15.89 1.38 -22.42
CA TYR A 187 -15.01 1.98 -21.46
C TYR A 187 -13.65 1.33 -21.53
N ARG A 188 -12.64 2.09 -21.89
CA ARG A 188 -11.27 1.60 -21.99
C ARG A 188 -10.63 1.50 -20.61
N SER A 189 -10.17 0.31 -20.26
CA SER A 189 -9.34 0.03 -19.11
C SER A 189 -7.86 0.04 -19.50
N ASP A 190 -7.02 0.66 -18.68
CA ASP A 190 -5.59 0.77 -18.92
C ASP A 190 -4.78 0.58 -17.63
N TRP A 191 -3.60 -0.01 -17.76
CA TRP A 191 -2.51 0.19 -16.80
C TRP A 191 -1.58 1.25 -17.36
N ILE A 192 -1.27 2.25 -16.55
CA ILE A 192 -0.59 3.48 -17.01
C ILE A 192 0.70 3.67 -16.24
N ALA A 193 1.77 4.00 -16.96
CA ALA A 193 3.01 4.51 -16.39
C ALA A 193 3.29 5.92 -16.91
N LEU A 194 3.48 6.83 -15.98
CA LEU A 194 3.88 8.20 -16.24
C LEU A 194 5.35 8.39 -15.82
N ASP A 195 6.10 9.17 -16.58
CA ASP A 195 7.41 9.63 -16.15
C ASP A 195 7.27 10.40 -14.83
N ARG A 196 7.99 9.99 -13.80
CA ARG A 196 7.80 10.53 -12.45
C ARG A 196 8.19 12.00 -12.29
N ARG A 197 9.03 12.54 -13.18
CA ARG A 197 9.50 13.93 -13.15
C ARG A 197 8.64 14.87 -13.97
N THR A 198 8.06 14.36 -15.07
CA THR A 198 7.35 15.20 -16.06
C THR A 198 5.86 14.90 -16.18
N GLY A 199 5.39 13.76 -15.66
CA GLY A 199 4.01 13.29 -15.84
C GLY A 199 3.69 12.83 -17.28
N GLN A 200 4.66 12.79 -18.20
CA GLN A 200 4.44 12.28 -19.54
C GLN A 200 4.22 10.77 -19.54
N THR A 201 3.30 10.31 -20.39
CA THR A 201 3.04 8.88 -20.53
C THR A 201 4.26 8.16 -21.10
N ARG A 202 4.80 7.19 -20.39
CA ARG A 202 5.91 6.33 -20.81
C ARG A 202 5.40 5.09 -21.51
N TRP A 203 4.36 4.48 -20.97
CA TRP A 203 3.65 3.36 -21.58
C TRP A 203 2.23 3.23 -21.02
N THR A 204 1.40 2.56 -21.79
CA THR A 204 0.03 2.18 -21.44
C THR A 204 -0.20 0.75 -21.90
N VAL A 205 -0.86 -0.05 -21.07
CA VAL A 205 -1.27 -1.42 -21.39
C VAL A 205 -2.79 -1.49 -21.37
N GLU A 206 -3.41 -1.60 -22.53
CA GLU A 206 -4.87 -1.74 -22.64
C GLU A 206 -5.34 -3.05 -22.03
N ARG A 207 -6.42 -2.99 -21.26
CA ARG A 207 -7.01 -4.12 -20.54
C ARG A 207 -8.50 -4.28 -20.89
N LYS A 208 -9.03 -5.49 -20.66
CA LYS A 208 -10.43 -5.82 -20.92
C LYS A 208 -11.11 -6.29 -19.64
N ASN A 209 -11.21 -5.40 -18.65
CA ASN A 209 -11.85 -5.74 -17.39
C ASN A 209 -13.36 -5.53 -17.46
N SER A 210 -14.13 -6.45 -16.86
CA SER A 210 -15.56 -6.29 -16.61
C SER A 210 -15.87 -5.70 -15.24
N GLU A 211 -14.93 -5.77 -14.31
CA GLU A 211 -15.01 -5.19 -12.97
C GLU A 211 -13.75 -4.37 -12.64
N THR A 212 -13.93 -3.24 -11.97
CA THR A 212 -12.81 -2.41 -11.52
C THR A 212 -11.98 -3.14 -10.46
N SER A 213 -10.68 -3.24 -10.65
CA SER A 213 -9.74 -3.69 -9.62
C SER A 213 -9.29 -2.52 -8.74
N CYS A 214 -9.23 -2.74 -7.42
CA CYS A 214 -8.62 -1.81 -6.47
C CYS A 214 -7.18 -2.22 -6.12
N SER A 215 -6.67 -3.25 -6.78
CA SER A 215 -5.36 -3.84 -6.55
C SER A 215 -4.24 -2.86 -6.88
N THR A 216 -3.27 -2.75 -5.97
CA THR A 216 -2.04 -1.98 -6.18
C THR A 216 -0.91 -2.95 -6.55
N PRO A 217 -0.25 -2.80 -7.71
CA PRO A 217 0.74 -3.76 -8.16
C PRO A 217 1.99 -3.79 -7.27
N CYS A 218 2.73 -4.90 -7.31
CA CYS A 218 4.03 -5.04 -6.67
C CYS A 218 5.12 -5.40 -7.70
N VAL A 219 6.38 -5.34 -7.29
CA VAL A 219 7.52 -5.63 -8.17
C VAL A 219 8.19 -6.91 -7.76
N TYR A 220 8.18 -7.91 -8.62
CA TYR A 220 9.00 -9.10 -8.49
C TYR A 220 10.41 -8.82 -9.02
N ARG A 221 11.43 -9.03 -8.19
CA ARG A 221 12.85 -8.90 -8.54
C ARG A 221 13.54 -10.23 -8.28
N PRO A 222 13.63 -11.11 -9.29
CA PRO A 222 14.38 -12.35 -9.15
C PRO A 222 15.86 -12.07 -8.98
N LYS A 223 16.59 -12.96 -8.28
CA LYS A 223 18.05 -12.85 -8.11
C LYS A 223 18.78 -12.85 -9.45
N ASP A 224 18.36 -13.77 -10.33
CA ASP A 224 18.91 -13.93 -11.67
C ASP A 224 17.75 -13.87 -12.68
N GLY A 225 17.43 -12.67 -13.18
CA GLY A 225 16.30 -12.48 -14.08
C GLY A 225 15.89 -11.02 -14.26
N LYS A 226 14.75 -10.81 -14.90
CA LYS A 226 14.25 -9.47 -15.22
C LYS A 226 13.21 -9.03 -14.20
N PRO A 227 13.26 -7.78 -13.72
CA PRO A 227 12.19 -7.22 -12.89
C PRO A 227 10.84 -7.28 -13.61
N GLN A 228 9.77 -7.57 -12.85
CA GLN A 228 8.41 -7.68 -13.38
C GLN A 228 7.46 -6.95 -12.44
N LEU A 229 6.58 -6.14 -13.00
CA LEU A 229 5.39 -5.64 -12.30
C LEU A 229 4.34 -6.76 -12.28
N ILE A 230 3.81 -7.06 -11.11
CA ILE A 230 2.75 -8.06 -10.96
C ILE A 230 1.44 -7.31 -10.73
N PHE A 231 0.56 -7.42 -11.72
CA PHE A 231 -0.80 -6.90 -11.67
C PHE A 231 -1.80 -8.04 -11.43
N THR A 232 -2.94 -7.69 -10.86
CA THR A 232 -4.04 -8.62 -10.66
C THR A 232 -5.38 -7.94 -10.95
N SER A 233 -6.21 -8.60 -11.75
CA SER A 233 -7.54 -8.14 -12.11
C SER A 233 -8.49 -9.32 -12.36
N GLU A 234 -9.77 -9.06 -12.47
CA GLU A 234 -10.77 -10.13 -12.66
C GLU A 234 -10.59 -10.85 -14.02
N THR A 235 -10.60 -10.12 -15.11
CA THR A 235 -10.55 -10.73 -16.46
C THR A 235 -9.15 -11.21 -16.83
N ASP A 236 -8.13 -10.39 -16.52
CA ASP A 236 -6.75 -10.65 -16.94
C ASP A 236 -5.97 -11.50 -15.92
N GLY A 237 -6.59 -11.79 -14.78
CA GLY A 237 -6.03 -12.66 -13.75
C GLY A 237 -4.75 -12.10 -13.13
N ILE A 238 -3.65 -12.85 -13.17
CA ILE A 238 -2.34 -12.46 -12.68
C ILE A 238 -1.41 -12.26 -13.86
N THR A 239 -0.82 -11.07 -13.97
CA THR A 239 -0.05 -10.66 -15.15
C THR A 239 1.31 -10.09 -14.75
N GLY A 240 2.38 -10.55 -15.40
CA GLY A 240 3.72 -10.00 -15.30
C GLY A 240 4.02 -9.03 -16.44
N VAL A 241 4.44 -7.81 -16.10
CA VAL A 241 4.69 -6.72 -17.05
C VAL A 241 6.11 -6.19 -16.87
N ASN A 242 6.79 -5.91 -17.98
CA ASN A 242 8.09 -5.26 -17.96
C ASN A 242 7.92 -3.79 -17.46
N PRO A 243 8.55 -3.41 -16.35
CA PRO A 243 8.34 -2.07 -15.76
C PRO A 243 8.83 -0.91 -16.66
N ASN A 244 9.80 -1.17 -17.56
CA ASN A 244 10.38 -0.12 -18.39
C ASN A 244 9.59 0.12 -19.68
N THR A 245 8.94 -0.91 -20.22
CA THR A 245 8.31 -0.86 -21.55
C THR A 245 6.79 -1.05 -21.54
N GLY A 246 6.21 -1.56 -20.44
CA GLY A 246 4.81 -1.95 -20.37
C GLY A 246 4.50 -3.25 -21.12
N SER A 247 5.48 -3.92 -21.75
CA SER A 247 5.21 -5.16 -22.46
C SER A 247 4.77 -6.26 -21.49
N VAL A 248 3.66 -6.92 -21.81
CA VAL A 248 3.20 -8.11 -21.08
C VAL A 248 4.21 -9.23 -21.31
N MET A 249 4.81 -9.74 -20.26
CA MET A 249 5.79 -10.82 -20.29
C MET A 249 5.10 -12.19 -20.23
N TRP A 250 4.09 -12.29 -19.40
CA TRP A 250 3.22 -13.44 -19.26
C TRP A 250 1.87 -13.03 -18.66
N GLU A 251 0.85 -13.84 -18.86
CA GLU A 251 -0.50 -13.59 -18.37
C GLU A 251 -1.20 -14.92 -18.05
N LEU A 252 -1.75 -15.00 -16.85
CA LEU A 252 -2.52 -16.14 -16.37
C LEU A 252 -3.99 -15.72 -16.18
N ARG A 253 -4.75 -15.77 -17.28
CA ARG A 253 -6.15 -15.33 -17.33
C ARG A 253 -7.08 -16.26 -16.56
N SER A 254 -8.24 -15.74 -16.20
CA SER A 254 -9.38 -16.48 -15.62
C SER A 254 -9.09 -17.24 -14.32
N VAL A 255 -8.00 -16.90 -13.64
CA VAL A 255 -7.66 -17.49 -12.34
C VAL A 255 -8.21 -16.70 -11.15
N LEU A 256 -8.79 -15.53 -11.42
CA LEU A 256 -9.43 -14.66 -10.42
C LEU A 256 -10.83 -14.30 -10.94
N PRO A 257 -11.84 -15.21 -10.80
CA PRO A 257 -13.14 -15.08 -11.48
C PRO A 257 -14.10 -14.08 -10.84
N ALA A 258 -13.59 -13.15 -10.04
CA ALA A 258 -14.37 -12.12 -9.35
C ALA A 258 -13.51 -10.88 -9.11
N ARG A 259 -14.12 -9.80 -8.63
CA ARG A 259 -13.44 -8.54 -8.35
C ARG A 259 -12.20 -8.72 -7.47
N VAL A 260 -11.11 -8.08 -7.87
CA VAL A 260 -9.86 -8.07 -7.12
C VAL A 260 -9.72 -6.75 -6.36
N VAL A 261 -9.85 -6.78 -5.03
CA VAL A 261 -9.65 -5.61 -4.16
C VAL A 261 -8.29 -5.69 -3.49
N GLY A 262 -7.95 -6.84 -2.93
CA GLY A 262 -6.63 -7.07 -2.33
C GLY A 262 -5.51 -7.03 -3.37
N SER A 263 -4.36 -6.54 -2.97
CA SER A 263 -3.16 -6.46 -3.82
C SER A 263 -2.41 -7.79 -3.87
N PRO A 264 -1.60 -8.06 -4.91
CA PRO A 264 -0.74 -9.23 -4.95
C PRO A 264 0.36 -9.13 -3.89
N VAL A 265 0.69 -10.25 -3.24
CA VAL A 265 1.82 -10.36 -2.32
C VAL A 265 2.82 -11.36 -2.86
N LEU A 266 4.11 -11.15 -2.53
CA LEU A 266 5.20 -12.02 -2.93
C LEU A 266 5.76 -12.79 -1.74
N ALA A 267 6.04 -14.08 -1.96
CA ALA A 267 6.79 -14.93 -1.06
C ALA A 267 7.91 -15.61 -1.85
N GLY A 268 9.05 -14.92 -1.97
CA GLY A 268 10.12 -15.33 -2.88
C GLY A 268 9.68 -15.22 -4.34
N ASP A 269 9.63 -16.36 -5.04
CA ASP A 269 9.18 -16.50 -6.42
C ASP A 269 7.67 -16.80 -6.55
N VAL A 270 6.93 -16.79 -5.46
CA VAL A 270 5.49 -17.06 -5.44
C VAL A 270 4.71 -15.76 -5.35
N ALA A 271 3.83 -15.48 -6.31
CA ALA A 271 2.81 -14.45 -6.21
C ALA A 271 1.49 -15.05 -5.73
N ILE A 272 0.85 -14.35 -4.79
CA ILE A 272 -0.42 -14.77 -4.20
C ILE A 272 -1.42 -13.64 -4.35
N SER A 273 -2.62 -13.94 -4.82
CA SER A 273 -3.72 -12.99 -4.94
C SER A 273 -5.04 -13.62 -4.56
N ALA A 274 -5.99 -12.80 -4.15
CA ALA A 274 -7.36 -13.22 -3.85
C ALA A 274 -8.37 -12.33 -4.58
N CYS A 275 -9.53 -12.90 -4.87
CA CYS A 275 -10.68 -12.19 -5.43
C CYS A 275 -11.96 -12.60 -4.72
N GLY A 276 -13.04 -11.85 -4.89
CA GLY A 276 -14.33 -12.20 -4.30
C GLY A 276 -15.49 -11.28 -4.68
N LYS A 277 -16.68 -11.70 -4.25
CA LYS A 277 -17.93 -10.91 -4.29
C LYS A 277 -18.59 -10.95 -2.90
N GLY A 278 -17.92 -10.32 -1.92
CA GLY A 278 -18.35 -10.42 -0.53
C GLY A 278 -18.20 -11.83 0.03
N SER A 279 -19.29 -12.56 0.23
CA SER A 279 -19.28 -13.92 0.82
C SER A 279 -19.31 -15.06 -0.20
N THR A 280 -19.33 -14.77 -1.50
CA THR A 280 -19.45 -15.76 -2.57
C THR A 280 -18.38 -15.57 -3.63
N GLY A 281 -18.03 -16.66 -4.33
CA GLY A 281 -17.06 -16.61 -5.44
C GLY A 281 -15.64 -16.24 -5.03
N ASN A 282 -15.31 -16.33 -3.74
CA ASN A 282 -13.98 -15.96 -3.26
C ASN A 282 -12.98 -17.06 -3.61
N GLN A 283 -11.86 -16.64 -4.18
CA GLN A 283 -10.76 -17.50 -4.60
C GLN A 283 -9.43 -16.89 -4.21
N LEU A 284 -8.49 -17.74 -3.76
CA LEU A 284 -7.10 -17.40 -3.50
C LEU A 284 -6.22 -18.29 -4.37
N VAL A 285 -5.30 -17.68 -5.10
CA VAL A 285 -4.41 -18.37 -6.03
C VAL A 285 -2.96 -18.03 -5.70
N ALA A 286 -2.12 -19.05 -5.66
CA ALA A 286 -0.67 -18.94 -5.57
C ALA A 286 -0.02 -19.45 -6.84
N VAL A 287 0.85 -18.65 -7.45
CA VAL A 287 1.54 -18.97 -8.69
C VAL A 287 3.04 -18.78 -8.54
N ARG A 288 3.83 -19.67 -9.14
CA ARG A 288 5.28 -19.49 -9.27
C ARG A 288 5.59 -18.66 -10.49
N ILE A 289 6.28 -17.53 -10.28
CA ILE A 289 6.62 -16.55 -11.31
C ILE A 289 7.87 -17.03 -12.06
N PRO A 290 7.87 -17.09 -13.40
CA PRO A 290 9.08 -17.37 -14.17
C PRO A 290 10.08 -16.19 -14.05
N PRO A 291 11.35 -16.43 -13.72
CA PRO A 291 12.30 -15.35 -13.40
C PRO A 291 12.59 -14.40 -14.58
N ASN A 292 12.53 -14.90 -15.80
CA ASN A 292 12.76 -14.09 -17.01
C ASN A 292 11.46 -13.62 -17.70
N GLY A 293 10.30 -14.10 -17.25
CA GLY A 293 9.02 -13.84 -17.90
C GLY A 293 8.89 -14.48 -19.30
N ASP A 294 9.71 -15.47 -19.61
CA ASP A 294 9.79 -16.16 -20.90
C ASP A 294 8.95 -17.43 -20.96
N LYS A 295 8.29 -17.78 -19.88
CA LYS A 295 7.43 -18.95 -19.70
C LYS A 295 6.12 -18.56 -19.04
N GLN A 296 5.14 -19.43 -19.09
CA GLN A 296 3.93 -19.28 -18.30
C GLN A 296 4.19 -19.58 -16.83
N PRO A 297 3.59 -18.82 -15.89
CA PRO A 297 3.66 -19.12 -14.48
C PRO A 297 2.98 -20.45 -14.16
N GLN A 298 3.43 -21.11 -13.11
CA GLN A 298 2.85 -22.37 -12.64
C GLN A 298 1.92 -22.09 -11.47
N ILE A 299 0.66 -22.55 -11.57
CA ILE A 299 -0.26 -22.56 -10.42
C ILE A 299 0.27 -23.59 -9.42
N ILE A 300 0.55 -23.13 -8.20
CA ILE A 300 0.97 -24.00 -7.07
C ILE A 300 -0.29 -24.58 -6.43
N TYR A 301 -1.26 -23.73 -6.13
CA TYR A 301 -2.59 -24.10 -5.66
C TYR A 301 -3.60 -22.99 -5.95
N ALA A 302 -4.87 -23.39 -5.99
CA ALA A 302 -6.01 -22.48 -5.96
C ALA A 302 -6.99 -22.99 -4.90
N GLN A 303 -7.48 -22.08 -4.06
CA GLN A 303 -8.46 -22.38 -3.02
C GLN A 303 -9.71 -21.54 -3.26
N THR A 304 -10.86 -22.16 -3.09
CA THR A 304 -12.15 -21.48 -3.13
C THR A 304 -12.85 -21.62 -1.77
N GLY A 305 -13.69 -20.67 -1.43
CA GLY A 305 -14.49 -20.79 -0.22
C GLY A 305 -14.75 -19.49 0.52
N ARG A 306 -15.66 -19.57 1.47
CA ARG A 306 -16.19 -18.45 2.22
C ARG A 306 -15.17 -17.75 3.14
N LEU A 307 -14.02 -18.39 3.43
CA LEU A 307 -12.97 -17.85 4.29
C LEU A 307 -11.78 -17.29 3.51
N ILE A 308 -11.92 -17.13 2.20
CA ILE A 308 -10.97 -16.39 1.37
C ILE A 308 -11.29 -14.89 1.46
N PRO A 309 -10.30 -14.02 1.68
CA PRO A 309 -10.54 -12.59 1.84
C PRO A 309 -10.98 -11.96 0.52
N TYR A 310 -11.82 -10.94 0.62
CA TYR A 310 -12.22 -10.11 -0.51
C TYR A 310 -11.47 -8.77 -0.48
N VAL A 311 -11.50 -8.03 0.64
CA VAL A 311 -10.90 -6.71 0.75
C VAL A 311 -9.46 -6.75 1.30
N PRO A 312 -9.16 -7.35 2.47
CA PRO A 312 -7.82 -7.31 3.02
C PRO A 312 -6.80 -8.04 2.14
N THR A 313 -5.69 -7.39 1.89
CA THR A 313 -4.53 -8.02 1.25
C THR A 313 -3.87 -8.97 2.25
N PRO A 314 -3.60 -10.24 1.91
CA PRO A 314 -2.84 -11.16 2.77
C PRO A 314 -1.42 -10.65 3.09
N LEU A 315 -0.75 -11.29 4.04
CA LEU A 315 0.65 -11.02 4.35
C LEU A 315 1.45 -12.33 4.33
N ALA A 316 2.54 -12.35 3.56
CA ALA A 316 3.43 -13.50 3.48
C ALA A 316 4.76 -13.21 4.20
N LYS A 317 5.15 -14.07 5.15
CA LYS A 317 6.41 -13.93 5.90
C LYS A 317 6.91 -15.31 6.35
N ASP A 318 8.19 -15.57 6.14
CA ASP A 318 8.89 -16.78 6.61
C ASP A 318 8.17 -18.10 6.24
N GLY A 319 7.68 -18.19 4.99
CA GLY A 319 6.97 -19.36 4.46
C GLY A 319 5.51 -19.50 4.92
N LEU A 320 5.00 -18.56 5.70
CA LEU A 320 3.63 -18.49 6.19
C LEU A 320 2.84 -17.39 5.48
N LEU A 321 1.57 -17.64 5.24
CA LEU A 321 0.61 -16.70 4.70
C LEU A 321 -0.48 -16.42 5.74
N TYR A 322 -0.60 -15.16 6.14
CA TYR A 322 -1.62 -14.69 7.08
C TYR A 322 -2.75 -14.02 6.30
N VAL A 323 -3.95 -14.55 6.46
CA VAL A 323 -5.15 -14.14 5.74
C VAL A 323 -6.16 -13.59 6.74
N PHE A 324 -6.43 -12.30 6.67
CA PHE A 324 -7.45 -11.61 7.46
C PHE A 324 -8.70 -11.45 6.60
N HIS A 325 -9.84 -11.90 7.10
CA HIS A 325 -11.07 -11.98 6.32
C HIS A 325 -12.05 -10.85 6.69
N ASP A 326 -12.83 -10.39 5.71
CA ASP A 326 -13.83 -9.33 5.86
C ASP A 326 -14.88 -9.60 6.95
N GLN A 327 -15.11 -10.86 7.32
CA GLN A 327 -16.04 -11.24 8.37
C GLN A 327 -15.35 -11.55 9.71
N GLY A 328 -14.04 -11.24 9.83
CA GLY A 328 -13.28 -11.32 11.07
C GLY A 328 -12.51 -12.61 11.29
N GLU A 329 -12.61 -13.58 10.38
CA GLU A 329 -11.77 -14.79 10.46
C GLU A 329 -10.32 -14.45 10.11
N VAL A 330 -9.37 -15.05 10.86
CA VAL A 330 -7.95 -14.97 10.57
C VAL A 330 -7.39 -16.37 10.43
N ARG A 331 -6.60 -16.60 9.39
CA ARG A 331 -6.02 -17.89 9.06
C ARG A 331 -4.52 -17.77 8.84
N CYS A 332 -3.78 -18.79 9.21
CA CYS A 332 -2.38 -18.99 8.83
C CYS A 332 -2.29 -20.21 7.92
N LEU A 333 -1.63 -20.04 6.77
CA LEU A 333 -1.41 -21.11 5.81
C LEU A 333 0.08 -21.24 5.50
N ARG A 334 0.49 -22.41 5.01
CA ARG A 334 1.80 -22.58 4.38
C ARG A 334 1.78 -22.01 2.98
N VAL A 335 2.72 -21.13 2.66
CA VAL A 335 2.83 -20.50 1.33
C VAL A 335 2.94 -21.53 0.21
N GLN A 336 3.73 -22.59 0.41
CA GLN A 336 4.05 -23.54 -0.68
C GLN A 336 2.95 -24.58 -0.95
N THR A 337 2.00 -24.77 -0.05
CA THR A 337 0.98 -25.83 -0.18
C THR A 337 -0.45 -25.33 -0.03
N GLY A 338 -0.64 -24.14 0.56
CA GLY A 338 -1.96 -23.65 0.96
C GLY A 338 -2.56 -24.37 2.17
N GLU A 339 -1.81 -25.31 2.82
CA GLU A 339 -2.24 -25.99 4.03
C GLU A 339 -2.59 -25.00 5.14
N VAL A 340 -3.79 -25.11 5.71
CA VAL A 340 -4.25 -24.28 6.81
C VAL A 340 -3.70 -24.83 8.12
N LEU A 341 -2.86 -24.05 8.80
CA LEU A 341 -2.27 -24.41 10.10
C LEU A 341 -3.22 -24.09 11.25
N TRP A 342 -3.88 -22.95 11.19
CA TRP A 342 -4.91 -22.54 12.13
C TRP A 342 -5.90 -21.55 11.49
N SER A 343 -7.11 -21.49 12.09
CA SER A 343 -8.19 -20.58 11.73
C SER A 343 -8.89 -20.14 13.01
N ARG A 344 -9.02 -18.82 13.25
CA ARG A 344 -9.62 -18.23 14.47
C ARG A 344 -10.28 -16.90 14.15
N LYS A 345 -11.20 -16.49 15.02
CA LYS A 345 -11.87 -15.19 14.92
C LYS A 345 -11.53 -14.35 16.16
N PRO A 346 -10.44 -13.54 16.11
CA PRO A 346 -9.95 -12.80 17.27
C PRO A 346 -10.81 -11.59 17.65
N ALA A 347 -11.36 -10.88 16.68
CA ALA A 347 -12.14 -9.64 16.86
C ALA A 347 -13.00 -9.37 15.61
N GLY A 348 -13.52 -8.19 15.49
CA GLY A 348 -14.41 -7.64 14.48
C GLY A 348 -14.29 -8.08 13.03
N ARG A 349 -14.44 -7.14 12.12
CA ARG A 349 -14.36 -7.34 10.67
C ARG A 349 -13.20 -6.52 10.11
N PHE A 350 -12.49 -7.02 9.10
CA PHE A 350 -11.31 -6.35 8.58
C PHE A 350 -11.54 -5.80 7.16
N TYR A 351 -11.17 -4.52 6.96
CA TYR A 351 -10.96 -3.93 5.62
C TYR A 351 -9.51 -3.46 5.48
N GLY A 352 -8.90 -2.99 6.58
CA GLY A 352 -7.45 -2.81 6.65
C GLY A 352 -6.71 -4.14 6.46
N SER A 353 -5.52 -4.07 5.91
CA SER A 353 -4.65 -5.22 5.71
C SER A 353 -3.67 -5.39 6.88
N PRO A 354 -3.22 -6.61 7.19
CA PRO A 354 -2.22 -6.81 8.22
C PRO A 354 -0.85 -6.24 7.83
N VAL A 355 -0.10 -5.80 8.84
CA VAL A 355 1.33 -5.48 8.74
C VAL A 355 2.12 -6.29 9.76
N TRP A 356 3.39 -6.54 9.47
CA TRP A 356 4.29 -7.33 10.30
C TRP A 356 5.47 -6.49 10.80
N ALA A 357 5.80 -6.59 12.09
CA ALA A 357 7.03 -6.09 12.68
C ALA A 357 7.48 -6.99 13.83
N ASN A 358 8.75 -7.34 13.88
CA ASN A 358 9.39 -8.08 14.97
C ASN A 358 8.62 -9.33 15.47
N GLY A 359 8.14 -10.16 14.55
CA GLY A 359 7.39 -11.36 14.89
C GLY A 359 5.92 -11.15 15.27
N LEU A 360 5.39 -9.94 15.08
CA LEU A 360 4.02 -9.59 15.40
C LEU A 360 3.25 -9.14 14.15
N LEU A 361 1.96 -9.41 14.16
CA LEU A 361 0.99 -8.95 13.16
C LEU A 361 0.09 -7.91 13.79
N TYR A 362 -0.13 -6.80 13.08
CA TYR A 362 -1.04 -5.72 13.47
C TYR A 362 -2.06 -5.52 12.37
N CYS A 363 -3.35 -5.49 12.70
CA CYS A 363 -4.41 -5.23 11.74
C CYS A 363 -5.53 -4.42 12.42
N ILE A 364 -5.99 -3.34 11.79
CA ILE A 364 -7.11 -2.54 12.28
C ILE A 364 -8.39 -3.17 11.75
N ASP A 365 -9.36 -3.41 12.63
CA ASP A 365 -10.70 -3.81 12.24
C ASP A 365 -11.58 -2.59 11.86
N ARG A 366 -12.79 -2.85 11.36
CA ARG A 366 -13.70 -1.78 10.91
C ARG A 366 -14.20 -0.87 12.05
N LEU A 367 -14.15 -1.31 13.30
CA LEU A 367 -14.54 -0.51 14.47
C LEU A 367 -13.38 0.36 14.97
N GLY A 368 -12.15 0.10 14.48
CA GLY A 368 -10.95 0.80 14.89
C GLY A 368 -10.20 0.10 16.02
N ASP A 369 -10.44 -1.18 16.21
CA ASP A 369 -9.65 -1.98 17.15
C ASP A 369 -8.46 -2.60 16.42
N VAL A 370 -7.26 -2.44 16.97
CA VAL A 370 -6.02 -3.02 16.45
C VAL A 370 -5.78 -4.38 17.09
N VAL A 371 -5.96 -5.42 16.31
CA VAL A 371 -5.65 -6.80 16.71
C VAL A 371 -4.15 -7.02 16.59
N VAL A 372 -3.52 -7.53 17.66
CA VAL A 372 -2.10 -7.88 17.70
C VAL A 372 -1.98 -9.39 17.92
N LEU A 373 -1.39 -10.07 16.92
CA LEU A 373 -1.15 -11.53 16.98
C LEU A 373 0.35 -11.80 16.93
N ARG A 374 0.79 -12.88 17.58
CA ARG A 374 2.11 -13.43 17.31
C ARG A 374 2.12 -14.13 15.95
N ALA A 375 3.09 -13.77 15.11
CA ALA A 375 3.30 -14.47 13.85
C ALA A 375 3.90 -15.85 14.12
N GLY A 376 3.28 -16.91 13.59
CA GLY A 376 3.77 -18.28 13.79
C GLY A 376 2.78 -19.36 13.36
N THR A 377 3.20 -20.62 13.52
CA THR A 377 2.42 -21.80 13.16
C THR A 377 1.33 -22.16 14.17
N THR A 378 1.30 -21.47 15.32
CA THR A 378 0.27 -21.58 16.35
C THR A 378 -0.42 -20.24 16.55
N TYR A 379 -1.71 -20.26 16.86
CA TYR A 379 -2.47 -19.05 17.11
C TYR A 379 -2.20 -18.49 18.50
N GLU A 380 -1.84 -17.22 18.60
CA GLU A 380 -1.69 -16.49 19.86
C GLU A 380 -2.18 -15.04 19.68
N LEU A 381 -3.30 -14.71 20.33
CA LEU A 381 -3.81 -13.34 20.43
C LEU A 381 -3.11 -12.65 21.61
N LEU A 382 -2.40 -11.56 21.33
CA LEU A 382 -1.65 -10.84 22.36
C LEU A 382 -2.43 -9.65 22.91
N ALA A 383 -3.12 -8.90 22.03
CA ALA A 383 -3.87 -7.73 22.43
C ALA A 383 -4.96 -7.35 21.40
N VAL A 384 -5.92 -6.57 21.87
CA VAL A 384 -6.87 -5.81 21.05
C VAL A 384 -6.89 -4.39 21.63
N ASN A 385 -6.41 -3.41 20.87
CA ASN A 385 -6.24 -2.03 21.32
C ASN A 385 -7.18 -1.11 20.56
N SER A 386 -8.09 -0.43 21.26
CA SER A 386 -9.06 0.45 20.62
C SER A 386 -8.47 1.82 20.27
N LEU A 387 -8.80 2.33 19.08
CA LEU A 387 -8.50 3.70 18.65
C LEU A 387 -9.69 4.65 18.89
N GLY A 388 -10.85 4.12 19.29
CA GLY A 388 -12.06 4.89 19.60
C GLY A 388 -12.82 5.40 18.38
N GLU A 389 -12.45 5.03 17.16
CA GLU A 389 -13.11 5.46 15.92
C GLU A 389 -12.91 4.43 14.81
N LYS A 390 -13.92 4.22 13.96
CA LYS A 390 -13.89 3.30 12.82
C LYS A 390 -12.69 3.56 11.88
N SER A 391 -12.20 2.48 11.24
CA SER A 391 -11.12 2.54 10.26
C SER A 391 -11.27 1.50 9.16
N HIS A 392 -10.85 1.85 7.94
CA HIS A 392 -10.61 0.91 6.84
C HIS A 392 -9.15 0.94 6.37
N ALA A 393 -8.32 1.76 7.03
CA ALA A 393 -6.93 1.97 6.64
C ALA A 393 -6.02 0.83 7.14
N THR A 394 -4.91 0.66 6.45
CA THR A 394 -3.82 -0.23 6.83
C THR A 394 -2.80 0.55 7.66
N PRO A 395 -2.26 0.00 8.76
CA PRO A 395 -1.17 0.64 9.50
C PRO A 395 0.06 0.89 8.65
N ALA A 396 0.82 1.95 8.97
CA ALA A 396 2.16 2.17 8.46
C ALA A 396 3.18 2.04 9.61
N ILE A 397 4.36 1.48 9.34
CA ILE A 397 5.43 1.33 10.32
C ILE A 397 6.72 1.82 9.69
N ALA A 398 7.22 2.95 10.16
CA ALA A 398 8.47 3.54 9.69
C ALA A 398 9.37 3.85 10.89
N GLY A 399 10.65 3.56 10.77
CA GLY A 399 11.55 3.58 11.92
C GLY A 399 10.99 2.67 13.02
N GLU A 400 10.92 3.16 14.25
CA GLU A 400 10.37 2.44 15.40
C GLU A 400 8.94 2.90 15.77
N ALA A 401 8.27 3.67 14.91
CA ALA A 401 6.93 4.19 15.14
C ALA A 401 5.89 3.55 14.21
N MET A 402 4.67 3.38 14.72
CA MET A 402 3.51 2.96 13.95
C MET A 402 2.52 4.14 13.81
N TYR A 403 2.03 4.33 12.60
CA TYR A 403 1.07 5.35 12.23
C TYR A 403 -0.26 4.69 11.90
N LEU A 404 -1.28 5.05 12.65
CA LEU A 404 -2.62 4.46 12.60
C LEU A 404 -3.60 5.53 12.14
N ARG A 405 -4.39 5.23 11.12
CA ARG A 405 -5.44 6.12 10.66
C ARG A 405 -6.81 5.58 11.05
N THR A 406 -7.61 6.41 11.69
CA THR A 406 -9.05 6.26 11.81
C THR A 406 -9.75 7.11 10.74
N TYR A 407 -11.07 7.12 10.69
CA TYR A 407 -11.80 7.88 9.67
C TYR A 407 -11.41 9.36 9.65
N SER A 408 -11.28 9.99 10.82
CA SER A 408 -11.00 11.44 10.95
C SER A 408 -9.72 11.79 11.71
N HIS A 409 -8.90 10.82 12.12
CA HIS A 409 -7.64 11.09 12.83
C HIS A 409 -6.47 10.29 12.27
N LEU A 410 -5.28 10.86 12.46
CA LEU A 410 -4.01 10.16 12.31
C LEU A 410 -3.33 10.12 13.67
N ILE A 411 -2.79 8.95 14.05
CA ILE A 411 -2.25 8.65 15.37
C ILE A 411 -0.85 8.06 15.19
N SER A 412 0.10 8.46 16.02
CA SER A 412 1.43 7.86 16.12
C SER A 412 1.64 7.21 17.47
N ILE A 413 2.22 6.01 17.48
CA ILE A 413 2.62 5.27 18.69
C ILE A 413 3.98 4.61 18.49
N GLY A 414 4.68 4.30 19.60
CA GLY A 414 6.01 3.70 19.56
C GLY A 414 7.11 4.71 19.28
N GLY A 415 8.32 4.24 19.03
CA GLY A 415 9.47 5.10 18.72
C GLY A 415 10.01 5.92 19.90
N LYS A 416 9.44 5.84 21.08
CA LYS A 416 10.03 6.45 22.29
C LYS A 416 11.22 5.61 22.73
N LYS A 417 12.39 6.20 22.82
CA LYS A 417 13.52 5.60 23.53
C LYS A 417 13.15 5.56 25.02
N ASN A 418 13.12 4.35 25.60
CA ASN A 418 13.06 4.19 27.06
C ASN A 418 14.28 4.81 27.71
#